data_1b9bd99e2c9df9141565fd36622acfef
#
_entry.id   1b9bd99e2c9df9141565fd36622acfef
#
_cell.length_a   1.000
_cell.length_b   1.000
_cell.length_c   1.000
_cell.angle_alpha   90.00
_cell.angle_beta   90.00
_cell.angle_gamma   90.00
#
_symmetry.space_group_name_H-M   'P 1'
#
loop_
_entity.id
_entity.type
_entity.pdbx_description
1 polymer ?
#
loop_
_entity_poly.entity_id
_entity_poly.type
_entity_poly.pdbx_seq_one_letter_code
_entity_poly.pdbx_strand_id
1 'polypeptide(L)'
;LRCRLSNWFMAGPVMRQARDLYGNKEGHHATPSEIAVTLQIEPSLQSKQRALEDPAPAGPIHGPDDFRRRHPDGRMGSHPSLATADHGADIIETAATALSEDLRSFLSDP
;
A
#
# COMPACT_ATOMS: atom_id res chain seq x y z
N LEU A 1 -18.54 -23.60 -11.38
CA LEU A 1 -17.85 -22.31 -11.46
C LEU A 1 -17.06 -22.09 -10.17
N ARG A 2 -15.74 -21.82 -10.30
CA ARG A 2 -14.87 -21.42 -9.18
C ARG A 2 -14.57 -19.94 -9.31
N CYS A 3 -14.45 -19.25 -8.17
CA CYS A 3 -14.16 -17.84 -8.11
C CYS A 3 -13.16 -17.56 -6.98
N ARG A 4 -12.21 -16.66 -7.20
CA ARG A 4 -11.22 -16.23 -6.22
C ARG A 4 -10.99 -14.72 -6.32
N LEU A 5 -10.92 -14.05 -5.20
CA LEU A 5 -10.54 -12.65 -5.11
C LEU A 5 -9.15 -12.56 -4.49
N SER A 6 -8.26 -11.86 -5.15
CA SER A 6 -6.91 -11.59 -4.64
C SER A 6 -6.64 -10.09 -4.68
N ASN A 7 -6.05 -9.55 -3.61
CA ASN A 7 -5.61 -8.17 -3.54
C ASN A 7 -4.08 -8.11 -3.70
N TRP A 8 -3.59 -7.30 -4.63
CA TRP A 8 -2.16 -7.19 -4.92
C TRP A 8 -1.32 -6.81 -3.69
N PHE A 9 -1.80 -5.85 -2.88
CA PHE A 9 -1.12 -5.35 -1.68
C PHE A 9 -1.09 -6.37 -0.53
N MET A 10 -1.93 -7.41 -0.56
CA MET A 10 -1.94 -8.50 0.42
C MET A 10 -1.09 -9.70 0.00
N ALA A 11 -0.53 -9.70 -1.21
CA ALA A 11 0.37 -10.75 -1.63
C ALA A 11 1.62 -10.77 -0.73
N GLY A 12 2.00 -11.94 -0.23
CA GLY A 12 3.08 -12.09 0.73
C GLY A 12 4.41 -11.43 0.32
N PRO A 13 4.88 -11.57 -0.93
CA PRO A 13 6.05 -10.86 -1.43
C PRO A 13 5.91 -9.33 -1.37
N VAL A 14 4.76 -8.80 -1.74
CA VAL A 14 4.49 -7.35 -1.72
C VAL A 14 4.50 -6.81 -0.29
N MET A 15 3.85 -7.51 0.65
CA MET A 15 3.85 -7.13 2.05
C MET A 15 5.26 -7.11 2.65
N ARG A 16 6.12 -8.07 2.28
CA ARG A 16 7.53 -8.07 2.70
C ARG A 16 8.28 -6.88 2.12
N GLN A 17 8.16 -6.65 0.82
CA GLN A 17 8.81 -5.53 0.14
C GLN A 17 8.39 -4.18 0.73
N ALA A 18 7.10 -3.95 0.96
CA ALA A 18 6.61 -2.72 1.59
C ALA A 18 7.20 -2.52 2.99
N ARG A 19 7.31 -3.60 3.76
CA ARG A 19 7.95 -3.56 5.09
C ARG A 19 9.44 -3.28 5.02
N ASP A 20 10.14 -3.83 4.04
CA ASP A 20 11.57 -3.61 3.84
C ASP A 20 11.85 -2.17 3.41
N LEU A 21 10.99 -1.57 2.55
CA LEU A 21 11.11 -0.21 2.07
C LEU A 21 10.75 0.84 3.15
N TYR A 22 9.69 0.61 3.91
CA TYR A 22 9.08 1.64 4.74
C TYR A 22 9.03 1.32 6.23
N GLY A 23 9.27 0.07 6.61
CA GLY A 23 9.26 -0.36 8.02
C GLY A 23 7.92 -0.07 8.70
N ASN A 24 7.98 0.52 9.87
CA ASN A 24 6.80 0.93 10.64
C ASN A 24 6.07 2.16 10.07
N LYS A 25 6.63 2.79 9.02
CA LYS A 25 6.04 3.95 8.34
C LYS A 25 5.10 3.54 7.20
N GLU A 26 5.01 2.25 6.88
CA GLU A 26 4.01 1.73 5.95
C GLU A 26 2.59 1.99 6.47
N GLY A 27 2.34 1.70 7.73
CA GLY A 27 1.05 1.92 8.35
C GLY A 27 -0.06 1.03 7.80
N HIS A 28 -1.31 1.53 7.89
CA HIS A 28 -2.51 0.76 7.54
C HIS A 28 -3.45 1.47 6.57
N HIS A 29 -3.29 2.78 6.38
CA HIS A 29 -4.16 3.58 5.51
C HIS A 29 -3.39 4.74 4.92
N ALA A 30 -3.61 5.02 3.63
CA ALA A 30 -2.81 5.94 2.82
C ALA A 30 -1.30 5.57 2.89
N THR A 31 -1.01 4.32 2.58
CA THR A 31 0.34 3.76 2.74
C THR A 31 1.30 4.29 1.68
N PRO A 32 2.60 4.42 1.97
CA PRO A 32 3.56 4.82 0.95
C PRO A 32 3.67 3.80 -0.20
N SER A 33 3.40 2.51 0.03
CA SER A 33 3.37 1.52 -1.05
C SER A 33 2.24 1.76 -2.06
N GLU A 34 1.03 2.11 -1.60
CA GLU A 34 -0.09 2.46 -2.49
C GLU A 34 0.19 3.75 -3.27
N ILE A 35 0.73 4.76 -2.59
CA ILE A 35 1.11 6.02 -3.24
C ILE A 35 2.23 5.81 -4.26
N ALA A 36 3.22 4.97 -3.97
CA ALA A 36 4.30 4.64 -4.89
C ALA A 36 3.78 4.06 -6.21
N VAL A 37 2.87 3.09 -6.14
CA VAL A 37 2.21 2.52 -7.31
C VAL A 37 1.44 3.61 -8.09
N THR A 38 0.72 4.47 -7.39
CA THR A 38 0.00 5.59 -8.01
C THR A 38 0.94 6.55 -8.73
N LEU A 39 2.09 6.91 -8.11
CA LEU A 39 3.09 7.79 -8.71
C LEU A 39 3.77 7.17 -9.95
N GLN A 40 3.95 5.86 -9.98
CA GLN A 40 4.49 5.16 -11.15
C GLN A 40 3.50 5.17 -12.32
N ILE A 41 2.21 5.01 -12.04
CA ILE A 41 1.17 5.00 -13.08
C ILE A 41 0.86 6.42 -13.57
N GLU A 42 0.86 7.40 -12.66
CA GLU A 42 0.54 8.81 -12.96
C GLU A 42 1.61 9.74 -12.36
N PRO A 43 2.77 9.89 -13.05
CA PRO A 43 3.89 10.68 -12.54
C PRO A 43 3.59 12.16 -12.29
N SER A 44 2.56 12.71 -12.96
CA SER A 44 2.15 14.11 -12.76
C SER A 44 1.71 14.41 -11.33
N LEU A 45 1.31 13.38 -10.58
CA LEU A 45 0.91 13.50 -9.17
C LEU A 45 2.10 13.74 -8.23
N GLN A 46 3.33 13.50 -8.67
CA GLN A 46 4.52 13.77 -7.87
C GLN A 46 4.57 15.23 -7.39
N SER A 47 4.18 16.17 -8.23
CA SER A 47 4.14 17.60 -7.88
C SER A 47 3.07 17.96 -6.84
N LYS A 48 2.11 17.07 -6.61
CA LYS A 48 1.02 17.23 -5.62
C LYS A 48 1.34 16.52 -4.29
N GLN A 49 2.41 15.75 -4.24
CA GLN A 49 2.81 15.06 -3.03
C GLN A 49 3.20 16.07 -1.94
N ARG A 50 2.60 15.94 -0.77
CA ARG A 50 2.89 16.82 0.35
C ARG A 50 4.11 16.31 1.12
N ALA A 51 5.01 17.20 1.47
CA ALA A 51 6.02 16.91 2.48
C ALA A 51 5.32 16.76 3.84
N LEU A 52 5.60 15.66 4.52
CA LEU A 52 5.07 15.34 5.85
C LEU A 52 6.26 15.07 6.76
N GLU A 53 6.23 15.61 7.96
CA GLU A 53 7.35 15.48 8.91
C GLU A 53 7.31 14.13 9.63
N ASP A 54 6.12 13.69 10.03
CA ASP A 54 5.94 12.50 10.86
C ASP A 54 4.91 11.53 10.27
N PRO A 55 5.04 10.23 10.58
CA PRO A 55 3.98 9.26 10.31
C PRO A 55 2.73 9.62 11.13
N ALA A 56 1.56 9.32 10.56
CA ALA A 56 0.31 9.52 11.27
C ALA A 56 0.20 8.62 12.51
N PRO A 57 -0.57 9.02 13.54
CA PRO A 57 -0.86 8.15 14.65
C PRO A 57 -1.48 6.82 14.20
N ALA A 58 -1.18 5.77 14.93
CA ALA A 58 -1.83 4.47 14.78
C ALA A 58 -2.70 4.16 16.00
N GLY A 59 -3.51 3.13 15.93
CA GLY A 59 -4.29 2.64 17.06
C GLY A 59 -5.73 2.29 16.70
N PRO A 60 -6.50 1.76 17.66
CA PRO A 60 -7.85 1.31 17.44
C PRO A 60 -8.79 2.47 17.10
N ILE A 61 -9.81 2.18 16.33
CA ILE A 61 -10.91 3.10 15.99
C ILE A 61 -12.07 2.82 16.96
N HIS A 62 -12.50 3.84 17.69
CA HIS A 62 -13.60 3.74 18.65
C HIS A 62 -14.92 4.35 18.16
N GLY A 63 -14.95 4.85 16.92
CA GLY A 63 -16.12 5.45 16.30
C GLY A 63 -15.75 6.60 15.35
N PRO A 64 -16.73 7.15 14.62
CA PRO A 64 -16.45 8.15 13.57
C PRO A 64 -15.86 9.44 14.11
N ASP A 65 -16.30 9.92 15.25
CA ASP A 65 -15.79 11.17 15.84
C ASP A 65 -14.40 10.99 16.43
N ASP A 66 -14.11 9.84 17.02
CA ASP A 66 -12.79 9.45 17.48
C ASP A 66 -11.82 9.36 16.29
N PHE A 67 -12.25 8.73 15.20
CA PHE A 67 -11.46 8.62 13.97
C PHE A 67 -11.11 10.01 13.40
N ARG A 68 -12.09 10.87 13.19
CA ARG A 68 -11.87 12.24 12.66
C ARG A 68 -10.94 13.07 13.52
N ARG A 69 -11.03 12.93 14.84
CA ARG A 69 -10.16 13.65 15.77
C ARG A 69 -8.71 13.16 15.72
N ARG A 70 -8.50 11.83 15.66
CA ARG A 70 -7.15 11.25 15.69
C ARG A 70 -6.48 11.15 14.32
N HIS A 71 -7.26 11.04 13.27
CA HIS A 71 -6.81 10.88 11.91
C HIS A 71 -7.43 11.94 10.98
N PRO A 72 -7.16 13.25 11.23
CA PRO A 72 -7.86 14.33 10.52
C PRO A 72 -7.57 14.37 9.03
N ASP A 73 -6.47 13.79 8.57
CA ASP A 73 -6.08 13.67 7.16
C ASP A 73 -6.30 12.26 6.58
N GLY A 74 -6.90 11.36 7.35
CA GLY A 74 -7.22 10.00 6.94
C GLY A 74 -6.06 8.99 6.99
N ARG A 75 -4.84 9.42 7.29
CA ARG A 75 -3.70 8.50 7.44
C ARG A 75 -3.77 7.73 8.75
N MET A 76 -3.30 6.47 8.74
CA MET A 76 -3.20 5.63 9.93
C MET A 76 -1.84 4.95 10.00
N GLY A 77 -0.94 5.46 10.83
CA GLY A 77 0.41 4.92 11.03
C GLY A 77 1.33 5.06 9.82
N SER A 78 0.87 5.70 8.75
CA SER A 78 1.55 5.77 7.47
C SER A 78 2.31 7.07 7.25
N HIS A 79 3.31 7.01 6.38
CA HIS A 79 4.10 8.18 5.96
C HIS A 79 4.19 8.23 4.42
N PRO A 80 3.10 8.61 3.73
CA PRO A 80 3.00 8.54 2.25
C PRO A 80 4.03 9.40 1.51
N SER A 81 4.62 10.44 2.14
CA SER A 81 5.67 11.24 1.49
C SER A 81 6.98 10.48 1.23
N LEU A 82 7.14 9.27 1.76
CA LEU A 82 8.28 8.39 1.46
C LEU A 82 8.14 7.66 0.11
N ALA A 83 6.96 7.72 -0.50
CA ALA A 83 6.69 7.06 -1.77
C ALA A 83 7.50 7.69 -2.91
N THR A 84 8.01 6.84 -3.79
CA THR A 84 8.64 7.24 -5.04
C THR A 84 8.09 6.42 -6.20
N ALA A 85 8.15 6.94 -7.42
CA ALA A 85 7.75 6.19 -8.61
C ALA A 85 8.61 4.94 -8.81
N ASP A 86 9.91 4.98 -8.50
CA ASP A 86 10.81 3.83 -8.61
C ASP A 86 10.39 2.71 -7.66
N HIS A 87 10.06 3.02 -6.40
CA HIS A 87 9.46 2.04 -5.49
C HIS A 87 8.16 1.46 -6.05
N GLY A 88 7.35 2.29 -6.72
CA GLY A 88 6.12 1.86 -7.38
C GLY A 88 6.37 0.86 -8.49
N ALA A 89 7.38 1.09 -9.33
CA ALA A 89 7.78 0.16 -10.40
C ALA A 89 8.16 -1.21 -9.82
N ASP A 90 9.00 -1.22 -8.81
CA ASP A 90 9.44 -2.46 -8.14
C ASP A 90 8.27 -3.22 -7.48
N ILE A 91 7.35 -2.49 -6.85
CA ILE A 91 6.15 -3.07 -6.22
C ILE A 91 5.22 -3.68 -7.28
N ILE A 92 5.01 -3.00 -8.41
CA ILE A 92 4.19 -3.51 -9.52
C ILE A 92 4.77 -4.81 -10.06
N GLU A 93 6.08 -4.90 -10.28
CA GLU A 93 6.76 -6.11 -10.76
C GLU A 93 6.60 -7.28 -9.79
N THR A 94 6.79 -7.02 -8.49
CA THR A 94 6.61 -8.01 -7.44
C THR A 94 5.16 -8.49 -7.37
N ALA A 95 4.20 -7.57 -7.45
CA ALA A 95 2.77 -7.89 -7.42
C ALA A 95 2.34 -8.70 -8.64
N ALA A 96 2.79 -8.31 -9.84
CA ALA A 96 2.49 -9.01 -11.09
C ALA A 96 3.01 -10.45 -11.05
N THR A 97 4.23 -10.65 -10.55
CA THR A 97 4.81 -12.00 -10.38
C THR A 97 3.97 -12.82 -9.40
N ALA A 98 3.71 -12.30 -8.21
CA ALA A 98 2.96 -13.01 -7.18
C ALA A 98 1.53 -13.38 -7.61
N LEU A 99 0.82 -12.44 -8.25
CA LEU A 99 -0.54 -12.68 -8.74
C LEU A 99 -0.56 -13.68 -9.92
N SER A 100 0.46 -13.66 -10.78
CA SER A 100 0.59 -14.62 -11.87
C SER A 100 0.80 -16.05 -11.35
N GLU A 101 1.61 -16.21 -10.32
CA GLU A 101 1.82 -17.50 -9.65
C GLU A 101 0.54 -17.97 -8.95
N ASP A 102 -0.15 -17.10 -8.26
CA ASP A 102 -1.42 -17.38 -7.59
C ASP A 102 -2.50 -17.82 -8.60
N LEU A 103 -2.59 -17.15 -9.76
CA LEU A 103 -3.51 -17.51 -10.83
C LEU A 103 -3.18 -18.90 -11.41
N ARG A 104 -1.91 -19.19 -11.69
CA ARG A 104 -1.50 -20.51 -12.19
C ARG A 104 -1.85 -21.60 -11.20
N SER A 105 -1.58 -21.39 -9.91
CA SER A 105 -1.96 -22.32 -8.85
C SER A 105 -3.47 -22.55 -8.82
N PHE A 106 -4.27 -21.49 -8.87
CA PHE A 106 -5.73 -21.58 -8.89
C PHE A 106 -6.26 -22.36 -10.10
N LEU A 107 -5.64 -22.21 -11.27
CA LEU A 107 -6.04 -22.93 -12.48
C LEU A 107 -5.64 -24.40 -12.47
N SER A 108 -4.54 -24.73 -11.79
CA SER A 108 -4.02 -26.11 -11.68
C SER A 108 -4.71 -26.92 -10.58
N ASP A 109 -5.39 -26.30 -9.66
CA ASP A 109 -6.11 -26.95 -8.58
C ASP A 109 -7.44 -27.51 -9.11
N PRO A 110 -7.71 -28.83 -8.97
CA PRO A 110 -8.89 -29.47 -9.55
C PRO A 110 -10.23 -29.06 -8.90
#